data_2c89ae7524cb3e9cfb619a492eefb66c
#
_entry.id   2c89ae7524cb3e9cfb619a492eefb66c
#
_cell.length_a   1.000
_cell.length_b   1.000
_cell.length_c   1.000
_cell.angle_alpha   90.00
_cell.angle_beta   90.00
_cell.angle_gamma   90.00
#
_symmetry.space_group_name_H-M   'P 1'
#
loop_
_entity.id
_entity.type
_entity.pdbx_description
1 polymer ?
#
loop_
_entity_poly.entity_id
_entity_poly.type
_entity_poly.pdbx_seq_one_letter_code
_entity_poly.pdbx_strand_id
1 'polypeptide(L)'
;MLLTDLQPGRAGIVEHVGGRGTFRRRLLELGLVEGTRVIRSGAASSGDLVAFSVRGVVLCVRRDEAAEIRLVDASAGTGELAAK
;
A
#
# COMPACT_ATOMS: atom_id res chain seq x y z
N MET A 1 -3.80 10.27 0.50
CA MET A 1 -4.35 9.33 1.49
C MET A 1 -3.25 8.43 2.01
N LEU A 2 -3.44 7.88 3.16
CA LEU A 2 -2.49 6.94 3.71
C LEU A 2 -2.89 5.53 3.32
N LEU A 3 -1.91 4.63 3.34
CA LEU A 3 -2.18 3.24 3.03
C LEU A 3 -3.28 2.67 3.94
N THR A 4 -3.35 3.12 5.17
CA THR A 4 -4.38 2.67 6.09
C THR A 4 -5.78 3.11 5.69
N ASP A 5 -5.90 4.12 4.83
CA ASP A 5 -7.20 4.63 4.40
C ASP A 5 -7.76 3.84 3.21
N LEU A 6 -6.96 2.98 2.62
CA LEU A 6 -7.39 2.25 1.43
C LEU A 6 -8.43 1.19 1.80
N GLN A 7 -9.54 1.21 1.11
CA GLN A 7 -10.61 0.25 1.38
C GLN A 7 -10.31 -1.10 0.72
N PRO A 8 -10.85 -2.19 1.27
CA PRO A 8 -10.63 -3.51 0.67
C PRO A 8 -11.02 -3.53 -0.80
N GLY A 9 -10.17 -4.11 -1.62
CA GLY A 9 -10.41 -4.19 -3.06
C GLY A 9 -10.01 -2.97 -3.84
N ARG A 10 -9.66 -1.88 -3.17
CA ARG A 10 -9.27 -0.65 -3.86
C ARG A 10 -7.77 -0.62 -4.09
N ALA A 11 -7.36 0.14 -5.06
CA ALA A 11 -5.95 0.24 -5.42
C ALA A 11 -5.43 1.65 -5.21
N GLY A 12 -4.15 1.74 -4.93
CA GLY A 12 -3.48 3.03 -4.82
C GLY A 12 -2.07 2.91 -5.35
N ILE A 13 -1.47 4.05 -5.64
CA ILE A 13 -0.08 4.13 -6.09
C ILE A 13 0.71 4.78 -4.98
N VAL A 14 1.81 4.18 -4.60
CA VAL A 14 2.66 4.74 -3.55
C VAL A 14 3.24 6.06 -4.00
N GLU A 15 2.97 7.10 -3.22
CA GLU A 15 3.45 8.44 -3.51
C GLU A 15 4.69 8.75 -2.68
N HIS A 16 4.69 8.34 -1.44
CA HIS A 16 5.79 8.65 -0.53
C HIS A 16 5.83 7.64 0.61
N VAL A 17 7.02 7.22 0.97
CA VAL A 17 7.23 6.32 2.09
C VAL A 17 7.90 7.11 3.20
N GLY A 18 7.22 7.26 4.31
CA GLY A 18 7.74 8.00 5.45
C GLY A 18 8.58 7.11 6.35
N GLY A 19 8.76 7.55 7.57
CA GLY A 19 9.56 6.83 8.53
C GLY A 19 11.04 7.10 8.31
N ARG A 20 11.88 6.39 9.03
CA ARG A 20 13.31 6.56 8.90
C ARG A 20 14.05 5.32 9.35
N GLY A 21 15.35 5.27 8.99
CA GLY A 21 16.23 4.22 9.44
C GLY A 21 15.82 2.86 8.95
N THR A 22 15.93 1.88 9.82
CA THR A 22 15.63 0.52 9.44
C THR A 22 14.14 0.33 9.17
N PHE A 23 13.29 1.10 9.82
CA PHE A 23 11.86 1.04 9.59
C PHE A 23 11.54 1.35 8.12
N ARG A 24 12.03 2.47 7.63
CA ARG A 24 11.79 2.87 6.25
C ARG A 24 12.44 1.90 5.29
N ARG A 25 13.65 1.44 5.62
CA ARG A 25 14.34 0.50 4.76
C ARG A 25 13.54 -0.80 4.63
N ARG A 26 12.96 -1.27 5.71
CA ARG A 26 12.17 -2.48 5.66
C ARG A 26 10.98 -2.34 4.74
N LEU A 27 10.29 -1.20 4.80
CA LEU A 27 9.15 -0.97 3.92
C LEU A 27 9.58 -0.97 2.47
N LEU A 28 10.72 -0.35 2.16
CA LEU A 28 11.21 -0.32 0.80
C LEU A 28 11.61 -1.71 0.32
N GLU A 29 12.18 -2.50 1.20
CA GLU A 29 12.58 -3.86 0.86
C GLU A 29 11.38 -4.75 0.59
N LEU A 30 10.24 -4.42 1.17
CA LEU A 30 9.01 -5.14 0.91
C LEU A 30 8.42 -4.76 -0.45
N GLY A 31 9.00 -3.80 -1.13
CA GLY A 31 8.52 -3.38 -2.43
C GLY A 31 7.63 -2.16 -2.40
N LEU A 32 7.50 -1.53 -1.25
CA LEU A 32 6.63 -0.37 -1.11
C LEU A 32 7.40 0.89 -1.48
N VAL A 33 7.77 0.98 -2.74
CA VAL A 33 8.54 2.12 -3.23
C VAL A 33 7.61 3.03 -4.04
N GLU A 34 8.02 4.27 -4.21
CA GLU A 34 7.23 5.23 -4.97
C GLU A 34 6.91 4.68 -6.36
N GLY A 35 5.67 4.88 -6.77
CA GLY A 35 5.22 4.39 -8.06
C GLY A 35 4.65 2.99 -8.04
N THR A 36 4.75 2.29 -6.94
CA THR A 36 4.26 0.92 -6.86
C THR A 36 2.74 0.92 -6.65
N ARG A 37 2.05 0.08 -7.39
CA ARG A 37 0.61 -0.08 -7.22
C ARG A 37 0.36 -1.10 -6.13
N VAL A 38 -0.52 -0.76 -5.20
CA VAL A 38 -0.92 -1.68 -4.13
C VAL A 38 -2.42 -1.81 -4.14
N ILE A 39 -2.91 -2.98 -3.74
CA ILE A 39 -4.34 -3.23 -3.65
C ILE A 39 -4.62 -3.73 -2.24
N ARG A 40 -5.60 -3.13 -1.56
CA ARG A 40 -5.97 -3.62 -0.24
C ARG A 40 -6.62 -4.98 -0.40
N SER A 41 -6.08 -5.97 0.26
CA SER A 41 -6.65 -7.30 0.21
C SER A 41 -7.96 -7.32 0.98
N GLY A 42 -8.92 -8.10 0.50
CA GLY A 42 -10.15 -8.29 1.22
C GLY A 42 -10.03 -9.34 2.29
N ALA A 43 -8.88 -9.99 2.37
CA ALA A 43 -8.69 -11.01 3.39
C ALA A 43 -8.72 -10.37 4.77
N ALA A 44 -9.03 -11.15 5.74
CA ALA A 44 -9.19 -10.64 7.08
C ALA A 44 -7.88 -10.07 7.60
N SER A 45 -7.99 -8.91 8.20
CA SER A 45 -6.88 -8.35 8.93
C SER A 45 -7.00 -8.82 10.35
N SER A 46 -5.90 -8.94 11.03
CA SER A 46 -5.91 -9.40 12.38
C SER A 46 -5.20 -8.38 13.25
N GLY A 47 -5.94 -7.80 14.19
CA GLY A 47 -5.35 -6.86 15.12
C GLY A 47 -4.66 -5.72 14.42
N ASP A 48 -3.35 -5.66 14.56
CA ASP A 48 -2.57 -4.57 14.01
C ASP A 48 -2.06 -4.80 12.60
N LEU A 49 -2.40 -5.94 11.99
CA LEU A 49 -1.90 -6.26 10.67
C LEU A 49 -2.95 -6.01 9.61
N VAL A 50 -2.51 -5.51 8.47
CA VAL A 50 -3.37 -5.25 7.33
C VAL A 50 -2.72 -5.88 6.11
N ALA A 51 -3.49 -6.55 5.28
CA ALA A 51 -2.97 -7.26 4.13
C ALA A 51 -3.13 -6.45 2.85
N PHE A 52 -2.10 -6.45 2.03
CA PHE A 52 -2.09 -5.75 0.75
C PHE A 52 -1.47 -6.65 -0.30
N SER A 53 -1.93 -6.51 -1.54
CA SER A 53 -1.33 -7.21 -2.66
C SER A 53 -0.42 -6.24 -3.38
N VAL A 54 0.83 -6.65 -3.56
CA VAL A 54 1.83 -5.84 -4.24
C VAL A 54 2.50 -6.74 -5.25
N ARG A 55 2.35 -6.42 -6.52
CA ARG A 55 2.96 -7.20 -7.60
C ARG A 55 2.61 -8.68 -7.52
N GLY A 56 1.37 -8.97 -7.17
CA GLY A 56 0.91 -10.35 -7.12
C GLY A 56 1.26 -11.09 -5.85
N VAL A 57 1.91 -10.44 -4.91
CA VAL A 57 2.27 -11.05 -3.64
C VAL A 57 1.49 -10.37 -2.52
N VAL A 58 0.96 -11.14 -1.61
CA VAL A 58 0.23 -10.57 -0.48
C VAL A 58 1.21 -10.32 0.66
N LEU A 59 1.22 -9.08 1.13
CA LEU A 59 2.07 -8.67 2.24
C LEU A 59 1.19 -8.29 3.41
N CYS A 60 1.65 -8.61 4.62
CA CYS A 60 0.98 -8.15 5.82
C CYS A 60 1.85 -7.07 6.44
N VAL A 61 1.26 -5.91 6.64
CA VAL A 61 1.98 -4.75 7.14
C VAL A 61 1.30 -4.28 8.41
N ARG A 62 2.07 -3.87 9.38
CA ARG A 62 1.50 -3.37 10.63
C ARG A 62 0.80 -2.06 10.34
N ARG A 63 -0.26 -1.80 11.11
CA ARG A 63 -1.06 -0.60 10.90
C ARG A 63 -0.23 0.67 11.08
N ASP A 64 0.67 0.69 12.04
CA ASP A 64 1.52 1.85 12.24
C ASP A 64 2.52 2.01 11.09
N GLU A 65 2.94 0.92 10.49
CA GLU A 65 3.82 0.98 9.32
C GLU A 65 3.04 1.51 8.11
N ALA A 66 1.84 1.03 7.94
CA ALA A 66 1.01 1.46 6.83
C ALA A 66 0.68 2.94 6.91
N ALA A 67 0.60 3.46 8.11
CA ALA A 67 0.30 4.88 8.31
C ALA A 67 1.43 5.79 7.85
N GLU A 68 2.62 5.23 7.61
CA GLU A 68 3.75 6.02 7.12
C GLU A 68 3.82 6.07 5.61
N ILE A 69 2.90 5.41 4.93
CA ILE A 69 2.93 5.33 3.47
C ILE A 69 1.80 6.15 2.91
N ARG A 70 2.14 7.10 2.04
CA ARG A 70 1.14 7.95 1.40
C ARG A 70 0.85 7.45 0.00
N LEU A 71 -0.42 7.43 -0.36
CA LEU A 71 -0.86 6.94 -1.65
C LEU A 71 -1.64 7.97 -2.42
N VAL A 72 -1.68 7.76 -3.73
CA VAL A 72 -2.62 8.44 -4.60
C VAL A 72 -3.65 7.37 -4.95
N ASP A 73 -4.93 7.72 -4.93
CA ASP A 73 -5.99 6.76 -5.22
C ASP A 73 -5.97 6.38 -6.69
N ALA A 74 -5.60 5.16 -6.96
CA ALA A 74 -5.54 4.67 -8.33
C ALA A 74 -6.86 4.11 -8.79
N SER A 75 -7.73 3.78 -7.88
CA SER A 75 -9.01 3.21 -8.27
C SER A 75 -9.89 4.24 -8.95
N ALA A 76 -9.83 5.46 -8.48
CA ALA A 76 -10.67 6.50 -9.04
C ALA A 76 -10.28 6.86 -10.45
N GLY A 77 -9.01 6.81 -10.74
CA GLY A 77 -8.55 7.18 -12.04
C GLY A 77 -8.16 6.03 -12.87
N THR A 78 -8.56 4.90 -12.49
CA THR A 78 -8.07 3.72 -13.09
C THR A 78 -8.35 3.54 -14.52
N GLY A 79 -9.43 4.03 -14.92
CA GLY A 79 -9.77 3.81 -16.29
C GLY A 79 -8.62 4.12 -17.18
N GLU A 80 -8.07 5.25 -16.98
CA GLU A 80 -7.05 5.64 -17.85
C GLU A 80 -5.78 4.98 -17.58
N LEU A 81 -5.54 4.64 -16.40
CA LEU A 81 -4.34 3.97 -16.14
C LEU A 81 -4.34 2.64 -16.77
N ALA A 82 -5.42 2.00 -16.65
CA ALA A 82 -5.51 0.71 -17.20
C ALA A 82 -5.36 0.78 -18.64
N ALA A 83 -5.76 1.80 -19.15
CA ALA A 83 -5.69 1.95 -20.53
C ALA A 83 -4.29 2.02 -20.94
N LYS A 84 -3.68 2.02 -20.22
CA LYS A 84 -2.53 2.12 -20.75
C LYS A 84 -1.83 1.20 -20.58
#